data_eaabcb72a6e6586304128c1ebb8867c5
#
_entry.id   eaabcb72a6e6586304128c1ebb8867c5
#
_cell.length_a   1.000
_cell.length_b   1.000
_cell.length_c   1.000
_cell.angle_alpha   90.00
_cell.angle_beta   90.00
_cell.angle_gamma   90.00
#
_symmetry.space_group_name_H-M   'P 1'
#
loop_
_entity.id
_entity.type
_entity.pdbx_description
1 polymer ?
#
loop_
_entity_poly.entity_id
_entity_poly.type
_entity_poly.pdbx_seq_one_letter_code
_entity_poly.pdbx_strand_id
1 'polypeptide(L)'
;MKIQDFKSELTHSLKHICNERGWVFDNPKQRGMAFEDWCFNLFAERYPTAENELEQCVIRGDDFNIDIIFESKETEEIYILQCKHPKIAANDPIQEEQVRSFFATYALLRDHHYLEQRNTTNAKITGLGDEFDYWRKQNFTINFIFISSGKATEKTFALVEKYNQDHQNQGVQFDVWDISRMKDEFIAIKSVEEQYPDLVNISLADDHYMIPDGDHENITFVVRGTRLKEIALAHKDSLFNWNIRRFLCKKGEVNAGLTETLEKEPGNFFYYNNGISALCEGFDFNQKNKELKIQKLQIVNGAQTLGAIKNAHNDKLSEVLVLVKLTAVKHASRERGIAAGLIKTNNTQNKLREPDFRSNDKIQQWLELQFKNTKPRGELIQIAYGRKRPSCNVRSTSA
;
A
#
# COMPACT_ATOMS: atom_id res chain seq x y z
N MET A 1 5.40 14.84 -11.86
CA MET A 1 4.07 15.33 -12.32
C MET A 1 3.89 16.77 -11.90
N LYS A 2 3.46 17.67 -12.82
CA LYS A 2 3.14 19.06 -12.48
C LYS A 2 1.77 19.13 -11.77
N ILE A 3 1.50 20.22 -11.05
CA ILE A 3 0.21 20.40 -10.35
C ILE A 3 -0.97 20.35 -11.33
N GLN A 4 -0.79 20.89 -12.54
CA GLN A 4 -1.88 20.88 -13.55
C GLN A 4 -2.20 19.46 -14.03
N ASP A 5 -1.18 18.61 -14.21
CA ASP A 5 -1.36 17.22 -14.60
C ASP A 5 -2.08 16.45 -13.49
N PHE A 6 -1.71 16.71 -12.22
CA PHE A 6 -2.38 16.12 -11.06
C PHE A 6 -3.85 16.56 -10.95
N LYS A 7 -4.16 17.83 -11.20
CA LYS A 7 -5.56 18.32 -11.24
C LYS A 7 -6.39 17.59 -12.30
N SER A 8 -5.80 17.33 -13.46
CA SER A 8 -6.47 16.58 -14.53
C SER A 8 -6.73 15.14 -14.13
N GLU A 9 -5.76 14.48 -13.52
CA GLU A 9 -5.85 13.12 -12.99
C GLU A 9 -6.88 13.00 -11.86
N LEU A 10 -6.86 13.95 -10.91
CA LEU A 10 -7.86 14.03 -9.84
C LEU A 10 -9.25 14.18 -10.41
N THR A 11 -9.44 15.08 -11.40
CA THR A 11 -10.72 15.27 -12.07
C THR A 11 -11.21 13.99 -12.75
N HIS A 12 -10.31 13.26 -13.41
CA HIS A 12 -10.64 11.99 -14.04
C HIS A 12 -11.08 10.96 -13.00
N SER A 13 -10.35 10.82 -11.91
CA SER A 13 -10.66 9.92 -10.80
C SER A 13 -12.01 10.24 -10.17
N LEU A 14 -12.32 11.53 -9.93
CA LEU A 14 -13.61 11.94 -9.36
C LEU A 14 -14.78 11.66 -10.31
N LYS A 15 -14.61 11.83 -11.62
CA LYS A 15 -15.62 11.45 -12.61
C LYS A 15 -15.86 9.95 -12.61
N HIS A 16 -14.80 9.15 -12.50
CA HIS A 16 -14.90 7.69 -12.40
C HIS A 16 -15.71 7.28 -11.16
N ILE A 17 -15.36 7.80 -9.98
CA ILE A 17 -16.10 7.53 -8.72
C ILE A 17 -17.56 7.93 -8.86
N CYS A 18 -17.85 9.11 -9.43
CA CYS A 18 -19.24 9.54 -9.67
C CYS A 18 -19.99 8.54 -10.55
N ASN A 19 -19.39 8.05 -11.63
CA ASN A 19 -20.01 7.07 -12.52
C ASN A 19 -20.29 5.74 -11.81
N GLU A 20 -19.35 5.22 -11.02
CA GLU A 20 -19.53 3.98 -10.25
C GLU A 20 -20.65 4.10 -9.19
N ARG A 21 -20.79 5.27 -8.59
CA ARG A 21 -21.80 5.57 -7.57
C ARG A 21 -23.15 6.01 -8.16
N GLY A 22 -23.26 6.18 -9.46
CA GLY A 22 -24.45 6.76 -10.09
C GLY A 22 -24.68 8.23 -9.76
N TRP A 23 -23.62 8.99 -9.46
CA TRP A 23 -23.66 10.40 -9.13
C TRP A 23 -23.37 11.28 -10.35
N VAL A 24 -23.87 12.52 -10.31
CA VAL A 24 -23.64 13.52 -11.35
C VAL A 24 -22.46 14.41 -10.98
N PHE A 25 -21.38 14.35 -11.75
CA PHE A 25 -20.14 15.09 -11.46
C PHE A 25 -20.33 16.61 -11.41
N ASP A 26 -21.24 17.16 -12.21
CA ASP A 26 -21.53 18.62 -12.21
C ASP A 26 -22.33 19.07 -10.99
N ASN A 27 -22.93 18.15 -10.24
CA ASN A 27 -23.56 18.47 -8.96
C ASN A 27 -22.47 18.69 -7.89
N PRO A 28 -22.37 19.90 -7.29
CA PRO A 28 -21.31 20.22 -6.34
C PRO A 28 -21.28 19.32 -5.10
N LYS A 29 -22.45 18.92 -4.60
CA LYS A 29 -22.59 18.05 -3.43
C LYS A 29 -22.06 16.64 -3.75
N GLN A 30 -22.48 16.06 -4.87
CA GLN A 30 -22.07 14.72 -5.28
C GLN A 30 -20.57 14.66 -5.65
N ARG A 31 -20.06 15.71 -6.27
CA ARG A 31 -18.63 15.85 -6.51
C ARG A 31 -17.82 15.97 -5.21
N GLY A 32 -18.35 16.68 -4.20
CA GLY A 32 -17.75 16.72 -2.84
C GLY A 32 -17.68 15.33 -2.22
N MET A 33 -18.78 14.56 -2.29
CA MET A 33 -18.82 13.18 -1.82
C MET A 33 -17.81 12.27 -2.56
N ALA A 34 -17.66 12.45 -3.88
CA ALA A 34 -16.64 11.71 -4.65
C ALA A 34 -15.21 12.08 -4.23
N PHE A 35 -15.00 13.33 -3.81
CA PHE A 35 -13.70 13.76 -3.28
C PHE A 35 -13.42 13.15 -1.90
N GLU A 36 -14.41 13.00 -1.03
CA GLU A 36 -14.29 12.25 0.23
C GLU A 36 -13.91 10.79 -0.02
N ASP A 37 -14.59 10.10 -0.96
CA ASP A 37 -14.26 8.72 -1.35
C ASP A 37 -12.82 8.63 -1.90
N TRP A 38 -12.41 9.60 -2.71
CA TRP A 38 -11.04 9.66 -3.23
C TRP A 38 -10.00 9.86 -2.12
N CYS A 39 -10.27 10.76 -1.15
CA CYS A 39 -9.41 10.97 0.01
C CYS A 39 -9.31 9.70 0.87
N PHE A 40 -10.43 9.02 1.11
CA PHE A 40 -10.44 7.74 1.80
C PHE A 40 -9.54 6.72 1.10
N ASN A 41 -9.67 6.56 -0.21
CA ASN A 41 -8.85 5.64 -0.99
C ASN A 41 -7.35 5.96 -0.88
N LEU A 42 -6.98 7.25 -0.94
CA LEU A 42 -5.61 7.71 -0.74
C LEU A 42 -5.06 7.29 0.63
N PHE A 43 -5.85 7.45 1.70
CA PHE A 43 -5.48 7.04 3.05
C PHE A 43 -5.45 5.52 3.20
N ALA A 44 -6.43 4.81 2.68
CA ALA A 44 -6.49 3.35 2.73
C ALA A 44 -5.32 2.69 1.99
N GLU A 45 -4.81 3.32 0.93
CA GLU A 45 -3.61 2.84 0.24
C GLU A 45 -2.32 3.15 1.00
N ARG A 46 -2.27 4.29 1.70
CA ARG A 46 -1.14 4.67 2.53
C ARG A 46 -1.06 3.84 3.81
N TYR A 47 -2.20 3.56 4.45
CA TYR A 47 -2.33 2.87 5.72
C TYR A 47 -3.25 1.65 5.57
N PRO A 48 -2.82 0.59 4.84
CA PRO A 48 -3.66 -0.57 4.60
C PRO A 48 -3.91 -1.33 5.90
N THR A 49 -5.12 -1.19 6.43
CA THR A 49 -5.62 -2.02 7.53
C THR A 49 -6.83 -2.79 7.05
N ALA A 50 -6.97 -4.05 7.48
CA ALA A 50 -8.07 -4.93 7.05
C ALA A 50 -9.46 -4.48 7.54
N GLU A 51 -9.51 -3.53 8.47
CA GLU A 51 -10.73 -3.16 9.20
C GLU A 51 -11.37 -1.85 8.69
N ASN A 52 -10.70 -1.10 7.81
CA ASN A 52 -11.23 0.18 7.31
C ASN A 52 -11.96 0.00 5.98
N GLU A 53 -13.27 -0.07 6.04
CA GLU A 53 -14.15 -0.02 4.86
C GLU A 53 -14.69 1.40 4.65
N LEU A 54 -14.86 1.79 3.38
CA LEU A 54 -15.31 3.14 3.01
C LEU A 54 -16.59 3.53 3.74
N GLU A 55 -17.60 2.66 3.75
CA GLU A 55 -18.90 2.90 4.36
C GLU A 55 -18.83 3.04 5.89
N GLN A 56 -17.80 2.50 6.52
CA GLN A 56 -17.57 2.61 7.96
C GLN A 56 -16.82 3.91 8.32
N CYS A 57 -15.90 4.33 7.47
CA CYS A 57 -15.03 5.45 7.74
C CYS A 57 -15.61 6.79 7.30
N VAL A 58 -16.32 6.84 6.15
CA VAL A 58 -16.86 8.09 5.61
C VAL A 58 -18.17 8.46 6.31
N ILE A 59 -18.23 9.68 6.81
CA ILE A 59 -19.39 10.27 7.49
C ILE A 59 -20.16 11.12 6.50
N ARG A 60 -21.44 10.84 6.32
CA ARG A 60 -22.28 11.59 5.40
C ARG A 60 -23.45 12.23 6.13
N GLY A 61 -23.78 13.45 5.78
CA GLY A 61 -24.92 14.17 6.34
C GLY A 61 -24.51 15.21 7.38
N ASP A 62 -25.07 15.17 8.59
CA ASP A 62 -24.64 16.03 9.70
C ASP A 62 -23.31 15.48 10.24
N ASP A 63 -22.23 16.02 9.70
CA ASP A 63 -20.88 15.47 9.79
C ASP A 63 -20.01 16.13 10.86
N PHE A 64 -20.54 17.11 11.56
CA PHE A 64 -19.80 17.83 12.60
C PHE A 64 -18.45 18.43 12.12
N ASN A 65 -18.35 18.79 10.83
CA ASN A 65 -17.12 19.11 10.13
C ASN A 65 -16.11 17.94 10.07
N ILE A 66 -16.57 16.71 10.20
CA ILE A 66 -15.76 15.49 10.08
C ILE A 66 -16.31 14.67 8.91
N ASP A 67 -15.54 14.53 7.85
CA ASP A 67 -15.95 13.77 6.67
C ASP A 67 -15.46 12.31 6.72
N ILE A 68 -14.32 12.05 7.38
CA ILE A 68 -13.73 10.71 7.47
C ILE A 68 -13.09 10.51 8.85
N ILE A 69 -13.31 9.32 9.42
CA ILE A 69 -12.55 8.81 10.57
C ILE A 69 -11.87 7.50 10.15
N PHE A 70 -10.55 7.47 10.23
CA PHE A 70 -9.74 6.34 9.85
C PHE A 70 -8.87 5.90 11.02
N GLU A 71 -9.03 4.65 11.47
CA GLU A 71 -8.26 4.07 12.57
C GLU A 71 -7.13 3.19 12.02
N SER A 72 -5.91 3.44 12.45
CA SER A 72 -4.77 2.57 12.22
C SER A 72 -4.32 1.95 13.55
N LYS A 73 -4.83 0.77 13.87
CA LYS A 73 -4.47 0.03 15.09
C LYS A 73 -2.99 -0.38 15.11
N GLU A 74 -2.40 -0.58 13.94
CA GLU A 74 -1.00 -0.99 13.83
C GLU A 74 -0.02 0.13 14.22
N THR A 75 -0.37 1.37 13.92
CA THR A 75 0.45 2.55 14.26
C THR A 75 -0.04 3.27 15.52
N GLU A 76 -1.16 2.81 16.11
CA GLU A 76 -1.84 3.48 17.21
C GLU A 76 -2.20 4.94 16.87
N GLU A 77 -2.70 5.14 15.65
CA GLU A 77 -3.06 6.45 15.13
C GLU A 77 -4.51 6.51 14.68
N ILE A 78 -5.16 7.63 14.98
CA ILE A 78 -6.49 7.98 14.48
C ILE A 78 -6.36 9.17 13.56
N TYR A 79 -7.00 9.12 12.42
CA TYR A 79 -7.06 10.20 11.45
C TYR A 79 -8.49 10.71 11.35
N ILE A 80 -8.68 11.95 11.73
CA ILE A 80 -9.95 12.68 11.62
C ILE A 80 -9.77 13.70 10.50
N LEU A 81 -10.54 13.55 9.42
CA LEU A 81 -10.34 14.31 8.20
C LEU A 81 -11.56 15.17 7.89
N GLN A 82 -11.30 16.39 7.43
CA GLN A 82 -12.27 17.18 6.69
C GLN A 82 -11.79 17.41 5.25
N CYS A 83 -12.64 17.14 4.27
CA CYS A 83 -12.33 17.15 2.86
C CYS A 83 -13.09 18.29 2.14
N LYS A 84 -12.38 19.21 1.50
CA LYS A 84 -12.99 20.34 0.76
C LYS A 84 -12.47 20.38 -0.67
N HIS A 85 -13.41 20.30 -1.62
CA HIS A 85 -13.10 20.36 -3.05
C HIS A 85 -13.70 21.62 -3.68
N PRO A 86 -13.00 22.77 -3.64
CA PRO A 86 -13.43 23.98 -4.34
C PRO A 86 -13.48 23.73 -5.86
N LYS A 87 -14.16 24.60 -6.60
CA LYS A 87 -14.23 24.51 -8.07
C LYS A 87 -12.82 24.45 -8.67
N ILE A 88 -12.55 23.42 -9.47
CA ILE A 88 -11.22 23.04 -9.99
C ILE A 88 -10.53 24.16 -10.79
N ALA A 89 -11.28 25.08 -11.37
CA ALA A 89 -10.76 26.14 -12.22
C ALA A 89 -10.00 27.25 -11.48
N ALA A 90 -10.21 27.39 -10.18
CA ALA A 90 -9.59 28.45 -9.39
C ALA A 90 -8.41 27.87 -8.59
N ASN A 91 -7.29 28.61 -8.58
CA ASN A 91 -6.24 28.43 -7.57
C ASN A 91 -6.76 29.03 -6.24
N ASP A 92 -7.99 28.65 -5.85
CA ASP A 92 -8.62 29.23 -4.69
C ASP A 92 -7.80 28.90 -3.45
N PRO A 93 -7.42 29.91 -2.67
CA PRO A 93 -6.71 29.66 -1.42
C PRO A 93 -7.64 28.94 -0.44
N ILE A 94 -7.07 28.09 0.38
CA ILE A 94 -7.78 27.50 1.52
C ILE A 94 -8.21 28.63 2.46
N GLN A 95 -9.48 28.63 2.81
CA GLN A 95 -10.04 29.63 3.73
C GLN A 95 -9.64 29.28 5.17
N GLU A 96 -8.91 30.17 5.85
CA GLU A 96 -8.46 29.97 7.22
C GLU A 96 -9.61 29.68 8.20
N GLU A 97 -10.76 30.31 7.98
CA GLU A 97 -11.97 30.12 8.78
C GLU A 97 -12.41 28.64 8.78
N GLN A 98 -12.38 27.98 7.61
CA GLN A 98 -12.75 26.57 7.50
C GLN A 98 -11.79 25.67 8.26
N VAL A 99 -10.49 25.92 8.15
CA VAL A 99 -9.45 25.19 8.88
C VAL A 99 -9.62 25.40 10.38
N ARG A 100 -9.83 26.62 10.82
CA ARG A 100 -10.04 26.97 12.23
C ARG A 100 -11.30 26.30 12.79
N SER A 101 -12.40 26.33 12.05
CA SER A 101 -13.66 25.69 12.42
C SER A 101 -13.48 24.18 12.57
N PHE A 102 -12.76 23.55 11.66
CA PHE A 102 -12.46 22.12 11.75
C PHE A 102 -11.56 21.79 12.94
N PHE A 103 -10.46 22.51 13.15
CA PHE A 103 -9.56 22.26 14.27
C PHE A 103 -10.24 22.50 15.63
N ALA A 104 -11.17 23.41 15.70
CA ALA A 104 -11.97 23.65 16.92
C ALA A 104 -12.83 22.43 17.29
N THR A 105 -13.10 21.52 16.36
CA THR A 105 -13.83 20.27 16.62
C THR A 105 -13.13 19.41 17.69
N TYR A 106 -11.80 19.49 17.78
CA TYR A 106 -11.04 18.81 18.85
C TYR A 106 -11.55 19.17 20.24
N ALA A 107 -11.80 20.45 20.52
CA ALA A 107 -12.34 20.89 21.80
C ALA A 107 -13.78 20.41 22.02
N LEU A 108 -14.58 20.38 20.95
CA LEU A 108 -15.98 19.94 20.98
C LEU A 108 -16.11 18.44 21.24
N LEU A 109 -15.20 17.62 20.70
CA LEU A 109 -15.18 16.15 20.94
C LEU A 109 -14.85 15.79 22.39
N ARG A 110 -14.28 16.72 23.15
CA ARG A 110 -13.99 16.57 24.59
C ARG A 110 -15.14 17.01 25.48
N ASP A 111 -16.13 17.69 24.93
CA ASP A 111 -17.29 18.19 25.67
C ASP A 111 -18.47 17.25 25.45
N HIS A 112 -18.57 16.20 26.27
CA HIS A 112 -19.66 15.22 26.21
C HIS A 112 -21.04 15.87 26.33
N HIS A 113 -21.18 16.90 27.15
CA HIS A 113 -22.45 17.60 27.32
C HIS A 113 -22.90 18.31 26.03
N TYR A 114 -21.93 18.90 25.29
CA TYR A 114 -22.22 19.50 24.00
C TYR A 114 -22.63 18.45 22.96
N LEU A 115 -21.97 17.29 22.95
CA LEU A 115 -22.29 16.20 22.02
C LEU A 115 -23.66 15.60 22.28
N GLU A 116 -24.04 15.42 23.57
CA GLU A 116 -25.36 14.91 23.97
C GLU A 116 -26.51 15.87 23.62
N GLN A 117 -26.28 17.16 23.75
CA GLN A 117 -27.30 18.19 23.41
C GLN A 117 -27.53 18.32 21.91
N ARG A 118 -26.59 17.89 21.09
CA ARG A 118 -26.73 17.95 19.65
C ARG A 118 -27.55 16.77 19.17
N ASN A 119 -28.84 17.03 18.86
CA ASN A 119 -29.76 16.05 18.27
C ASN A 119 -29.31 15.64 16.86
N THR A 120 -28.21 14.90 16.75
CA THR A 120 -27.78 14.33 15.48
C THR A 120 -28.44 12.95 15.26
N THR A 121 -28.94 12.74 14.05
CA THR A 121 -29.43 11.42 13.62
C THR A 121 -28.32 10.53 13.07
N ASN A 122 -27.08 11.05 13.00
CA ASN A 122 -25.94 10.31 12.47
C ASN A 122 -25.33 9.41 13.57
N ALA A 123 -25.57 8.12 13.44
CA ALA A 123 -25.10 7.12 14.42
C ALA A 123 -23.56 7.12 14.61
N LYS A 124 -22.79 7.52 13.59
CA LYS A 124 -21.33 7.63 13.67
C LYS A 124 -20.85 8.79 14.53
N ILE A 125 -21.66 9.81 14.67
CA ILE A 125 -21.36 10.98 15.52
C ILE A 125 -21.83 10.76 16.95
N THR A 126 -22.90 10.02 17.16
CA THR A 126 -23.53 9.85 18.49
C THR A 126 -22.59 9.23 19.52
N GLY A 127 -21.74 8.28 19.12
CA GLY A 127 -20.77 7.62 20.02
C GLY A 127 -19.36 8.22 20.00
N LEU A 128 -19.14 9.24 19.19
CA LEU A 128 -17.78 9.71 18.88
C LEU A 128 -17.04 10.29 20.10
N GLY A 129 -17.75 10.87 21.06
CA GLY A 129 -17.14 11.35 22.31
C GLY A 129 -16.54 10.22 23.15
N ASP A 130 -17.27 9.12 23.28
CA ASP A 130 -16.79 7.94 24.02
C ASP A 130 -15.64 7.25 23.30
N GLU A 131 -15.70 7.14 21.97
CA GLU A 131 -14.60 6.64 21.14
C GLU A 131 -13.36 7.54 21.26
N PHE A 132 -13.54 8.85 21.24
CA PHE A 132 -12.47 9.81 21.38
C PHE A 132 -11.77 9.67 22.74
N ASP A 133 -12.52 9.51 23.83
CA ASP A 133 -11.99 9.26 25.17
C ASP A 133 -11.28 7.89 25.25
N TYR A 134 -11.82 6.88 24.59
CA TYR A 134 -11.17 5.57 24.50
C TYR A 134 -9.80 5.67 23.82
N TRP A 135 -9.72 6.30 22.64
CA TRP A 135 -8.45 6.48 21.92
C TRP A 135 -7.41 7.22 22.78
N ARG A 136 -7.82 8.26 23.48
CA ARG A 136 -6.93 9.00 24.40
C ARG A 136 -6.44 8.14 25.57
N LYS A 137 -7.30 7.34 26.17
CA LYS A 137 -6.94 6.41 27.27
C LYS A 137 -5.98 5.33 26.79
N GLN A 138 -6.07 4.91 25.55
CA GLN A 138 -5.18 3.94 24.92
C GLN A 138 -3.89 4.57 24.37
N ASN A 139 -3.69 5.89 24.55
CA ASN A 139 -2.54 6.65 24.05
C ASN A 139 -2.39 6.66 22.52
N PHE A 140 -3.48 6.57 21.78
CA PHE A 140 -3.45 6.80 20.34
C PHE A 140 -3.02 8.23 20.03
N THR A 141 -2.25 8.43 18.98
CA THR A 141 -2.02 9.74 18.38
C THR A 141 -3.22 10.11 17.50
N ILE A 142 -3.87 11.24 17.78
CA ILE A 142 -5.05 11.67 17.04
C ILE A 142 -4.65 12.79 16.08
N ASN A 143 -4.80 12.54 14.78
CA ASN A 143 -4.40 13.45 13.71
C ASN A 143 -5.63 14.14 13.11
N PHE A 144 -5.74 15.45 13.27
CA PHE A 144 -6.74 16.29 12.60
C PHE A 144 -6.16 16.83 11.31
N ILE A 145 -6.63 16.36 10.16
CA ILE A 145 -6.10 16.77 8.85
C ILE A 145 -7.19 17.42 8.00
N PHE A 146 -6.99 18.67 7.69
CA PHE A 146 -7.83 19.38 6.72
C PHE A 146 -7.27 19.16 5.31
N ILE A 147 -8.04 18.50 4.45
CA ILE A 147 -7.63 18.18 3.09
C ILE A 147 -8.39 19.06 2.10
N SER A 148 -7.66 19.74 1.23
CA SER A 148 -8.30 20.57 0.21
C SER A 148 -7.56 20.53 -1.12
N SER A 149 -8.31 20.50 -2.21
CA SER A 149 -7.76 20.70 -3.56
C SER A 149 -7.38 22.17 -3.86
N GLY A 150 -7.59 23.08 -2.91
CA GLY A 150 -7.07 24.44 -2.91
C GLY A 150 -5.60 24.51 -2.49
N LYS A 151 -5.03 25.72 -2.48
CA LYS A 151 -3.65 25.97 -2.06
C LYS A 151 -3.59 26.58 -0.66
N ALA A 152 -2.78 26.05 0.22
CA ALA A 152 -2.52 26.63 1.52
C ALA A 152 -1.69 27.92 1.40
N THR A 153 -1.96 28.89 2.28
CA THR A 153 -1.23 30.14 2.42
C THR A 153 -0.26 30.08 3.59
N GLU A 154 0.66 31.03 3.69
CA GLU A 154 1.54 31.16 4.86
C GLU A 154 0.73 31.29 6.17
N LYS A 155 -0.40 32.00 6.13
CA LYS A 155 -1.29 32.13 7.28
C LYS A 155 -1.94 30.80 7.68
N THR A 156 -2.28 29.96 6.68
CA THR A 156 -2.79 28.60 6.94
C THR A 156 -1.74 27.76 7.68
N PHE A 157 -0.48 27.80 7.25
CA PHE A 157 0.60 27.06 7.92
C PHE A 157 0.90 27.64 9.31
N ALA A 158 0.91 28.95 9.48
CA ALA A 158 1.07 29.58 10.80
C ALA A 158 -0.07 29.19 11.78
N LEU A 159 -1.29 29.00 11.25
CA LEU A 159 -2.41 28.50 12.05
C LEU A 159 -2.16 27.06 12.52
N VAL A 160 -1.68 26.18 11.65
CA VAL A 160 -1.31 24.79 11.98
C VAL A 160 -0.24 24.76 13.05
N GLU A 161 0.85 25.52 12.89
CA GLU A 161 1.92 25.63 13.88
C GLU A 161 1.39 26.07 15.23
N LYS A 162 0.54 27.09 15.25
CA LYS A 162 -0.06 27.60 16.49
C LYS A 162 -0.88 26.51 17.20
N TYR A 163 -1.76 25.80 16.47
CA TYR A 163 -2.57 24.73 17.06
C TYR A 163 -1.68 23.59 17.61
N ASN A 164 -0.63 23.20 16.91
CA ASN A 164 0.31 22.19 17.39
C ASN A 164 1.09 22.66 18.63
N GLN A 165 1.48 23.94 18.71
CA GLN A 165 2.11 24.53 19.89
C GLN A 165 1.16 24.58 21.10
N ASP A 166 -0.08 25.03 20.89
CA ASP A 166 -1.09 25.16 21.95
C ASP A 166 -1.50 23.78 22.53
N HIS A 167 -1.31 22.67 21.77
CA HIS A 167 -1.71 21.33 22.16
C HIS A 167 -0.52 20.36 22.32
N GLN A 168 0.69 20.87 22.53
CA GLN A 168 1.86 20.03 22.77
C GLN A 168 1.60 19.02 23.90
N ASN A 169 2.07 17.80 23.72
CA ASN A 169 1.94 16.70 24.68
C ASN A 169 0.50 16.23 25.01
N GLN A 170 -0.48 16.59 24.19
CA GLN A 170 -1.87 16.15 24.37
C GLN A 170 -2.22 14.91 23.50
N GLY A 171 -1.26 14.32 22.79
CA GLY A 171 -1.51 13.18 21.88
C GLY A 171 -2.32 13.57 20.64
N VAL A 172 -2.38 14.87 20.29
CA VAL A 172 -3.08 15.37 19.12
C VAL A 172 -2.12 16.13 18.21
N GLN A 173 -2.33 15.99 16.90
CA GLN A 173 -1.61 16.71 15.86
C GLN A 173 -2.60 17.32 14.86
N PHE A 174 -2.25 18.50 14.33
CA PHE A 174 -3.03 19.22 13.34
C PHE A 174 -2.21 19.40 12.08
N ASP A 175 -2.83 19.17 10.92
CA ASP A 175 -2.17 19.31 9.62
C ASP A 175 -3.14 19.81 8.54
N VAL A 176 -2.58 20.36 7.47
CA VAL A 176 -3.31 20.77 6.27
C VAL A 176 -2.65 20.17 5.05
N TRP A 177 -3.42 19.39 4.32
CA TRP A 177 -3.01 18.85 3.03
C TRP A 177 -3.62 19.67 1.91
N ASP A 178 -2.83 20.54 1.32
CA ASP A 178 -3.19 21.29 0.13
C ASP A 178 -2.96 20.47 -1.16
N ILE A 179 -3.31 21.05 -2.29
CA ILE A 179 -3.13 20.40 -3.61
C ILE A 179 -1.68 19.93 -3.87
N SER A 180 -0.68 20.62 -3.30
CA SER A 180 0.73 20.24 -3.47
C SER A 180 1.06 19.02 -2.64
N ARG A 181 0.62 18.99 -1.39
CA ARG A 181 0.82 17.85 -0.50
C ARG A 181 0.07 16.62 -1.00
N MET A 182 -1.19 16.78 -1.41
CA MET A 182 -1.99 15.69 -2.00
C MET A 182 -1.32 15.08 -3.23
N LYS A 183 -0.77 15.92 -4.12
CA LYS A 183 -0.01 15.47 -5.28
C LYS A 183 1.20 14.64 -4.87
N ASP A 184 1.96 15.08 -3.87
CA ASP A 184 3.18 14.41 -3.44
C ASP A 184 2.86 13.05 -2.80
N GLU A 185 1.79 12.94 -2.01
CA GLU A 185 1.30 11.69 -1.46
C GLU A 185 0.80 10.74 -2.56
N PHE A 186 0.04 11.24 -3.52
CA PHE A 186 -0.43 10.47 -4.66
C PHE A 186 0.72 9.93 -5.53
N ILE A 187 1.73 10.77 -5.82
CA ILE A 187 2.93 10.34 -6.55
C ILE A 187 3.68 9.28 -5.75
N ALA A 188 3.80 9.44 -4.44
CA ALA A 188 4.47 8.46 -3.59
C ALA A 188 3.81 7.09 -3.68
N ILE A 189 2.47 7.03 -3.64
CA ILE A 189 1.71 5.80 -3.78
C ILE A 189 1.86 5.22 -5.19
N LYS A 190 1.65 6.02 -6.24
CA LYS A 190 1.82 5.56 -7.63
C LYS A 190 3.24 5.10 -7.94
N SER A 191 4.26 5.78 -7.45
CA SER A 191 5.65 5.38 -7.69
C SER A 191 6.00 4.03 -7.06
N VAL A 192 5.28 3.61 -6.03
CA VAL A 192 5.37 2.25 -5.49
C VAL A 192 4.69 1.24 -6.42
N GLU A 193 3.54 1.61 -7.00
CA GLU A 193 2.80 0.75 -7.93
C GLU A 193 3.53 0.55 -9.27
N GLU A 194 4.17 1.59 -9.80
CA GLU A 194 4.99 1.52 -11.03
C GLU A 194 6.20 0.57 -10.90
N GLN A 195 6.56 0.14 -9.68
CA GLN A 195 7.59 -0.86 -9.47
C GLN A 195 7.10 -2.31 -9.68
N TYR A 196 5.81 -2.54 -9.86
CA TYR A 196 5.27 -3.86 -10.14
C TYR A 196 5.34 -4.18 -11.64
N PRO A 197 5.59 -5.44 -12.02
CA PRO A 197 5.51 -5.84 -13.42
C PRO A 197 4.08 -5.65 -13.92
N ASP A 198 3.86 -4.81 -14.93
CA ASP A 198 2.51 -4.57 -15.48
C ASP A 198 1.91 -5.84 -16.06
N LEU A 199 2.71 -6.57 -16.85
CA LEU A 199 2.29 -7.82 -17.48
C LEU A 199 3.46 -8.81 -17.53
N VAL A 200 3.22 -10.02 -17.06
CA VAL A 200 4.15 -11.15 -17.18
C VAL A 200 3.46 -12.28 -17.93
N ASN A 201 4.05 -12.71 -19.05
CA ASN A 201 3.57 -13.88 -19.79
C ASN A 201 4.34 -15.12 -19.34
N ILE A 202 3.65 -16.22 -19.08
CA ILE A 202 4.27 -17.50 -18.71
C ILE A 202 3.70 -18.59 -19.62
N SER A 203 4.57 -19.31 -20.31
CA SER A 203 4.21 -20.57 -20.97
C SER A 203 4.39 -21.71 -19.97
N LEU A 204 3.36 -22.52 -19.78
CA LEU A 204 3.41 -23.69 -18.91
C LEU A 204 4.35 -24.75 -19.51
N ALA A 205 4.98 -25.54 -18.66
CA ALA A 205 5.90 -26.57 -19.13
C ALA A 205 5.20 -27.71 -19.88
N ASP A 206 4.00 -28.07 -19.41
CA ASP A 206 3.18 -29.17 -19.93
C ASP A 206 1.70 -28.96 -19.60
N ASP A 207 0.86 -29.99 -19.78
CA ASP A 207 -0.56 -30.00 -19.40
C ASP A 207 -0.81 -30.12 -17.89
N HIS A 208 0.22 -29.96 -17.08
CA HIS A 208 0.14 -30.10 -15.63
C HIS A 208 -0.24 -28.76 -14.98
N TYR A 209 -1.53 -28.53 -14.91
CA TYR A 209 -2.09 -27.41 -14.15
C TYR A 209 -3.37 -27.84 -13.42
N MET A 210 -3.70 -27.12 -12.37
CA MET A 210 -4.92 -27.30 -11.58
C MET A 210 -5.52 -25.93 -11.28
N ILE A 211 -6.80 -25.77 -11.56
CA ILE A 211 -7.62 -24.61 -11.20
C ILE A 211 -8.61 -25.12 -10.14
N PRO A 212 -8.35 -24.89 -8.85
CA PRO A 212 -9.26 -25.33 -7.80
C PRO A 212 -10.53 -24.51 -7.80
N ASP A 213 -11.64 -25.16 -7.50
CA ASP A 213 -12.88 -24.48 -7.17
C ASP A 213 -12.75 -23.81 -5.79
N GLY A 214 -13.15 -22.53 -5.70
CA GLY A 214 -13.06 -21.78 -4.45
C GLY A 214 -13.44 -20.31 -4.62
N ASP A 215 -13.49 -19.59 -3.50
CA ASP A 215 -13.88 -18.17 -3.47
C ASP A 215 -12.84 -17.22 -4.12
N HIS A 216 -11.66 -17.74 -4.43
CA HIS A 216 -10.56 -16.98 -5.02
C HIS A 216 -10.09 -17.59 -6.32
N GLU A 217 -9.88 -16.74 -7.30
CA GLU A 217 -9.29 -17.13 -8.57
C GLU A 217 -7.83 -17.55 -8.36
N ASN A 218 -7.53 -18.82 -8.61
CA ASN A 218 -6.18 -19.34 -8.42
C ASN A 218 -5.85 -20.44 -9.44
N ILE A 219 -4.56 -20.60 -9.74
CA ILE A 219 -4.04 -21.64 -10.61
C ILE A 219 -2.71 -22.16 -10.06
N THR A 220 -2.55 -23.48 -10.05
CA THR A 220 -1.29 -24.16 -9.76
C THR A 220 -0.78 -24.82 -11.02
N PHE A 221 0.47 -24.55 -11.37
CA PHE A 221 1.06 -25.01 -12.64
C PHE A 221 2.56 -25.25 -12.50
N VAL A 222 3.12 -25.90 -13.50
CA VAL A 222 4.56 -26.18 -13.60
C VAL A 222 5.18 -25.31 -14.68
N VAL A 223 6.34 -24.72 -14.38
CA VAL A 223 7.09 -23.88 -15.31
C VAL A 223 8.56 -24.32 -15.38
N ARG A 224 9.19 -24.16 -16.56
CA ARG A 224 10.60 -24.48 -16.77
C ARG A 224 11.53 -23.43 -16.14
N GLY A 225 12.66 -23.89 -15.63
CA GLY A 225 13.68 -23.00 -15.04
C GLY A 225 14.18 -21.92 -16.01
N THR A 226 14.28 -22.23 -17.30
CA THR A 226 14.63 -21.25 -18.35
C THR A 226 13.67 -20.08 -18.37
N ARG A 227 12.34 -20.35 -18.32
CA ARG A 227 11.33 -19.29 -18.34
C ARG A 227 11.34 -18.46 -17.06
N LEU A 228 11.51 -19.08 -15.90
CA LEU A 228 11.67 -18.37 -14.64
C LEU A 228 12.90 -17.47 -14.62
N LYS A 229 14.01 -17.92 -15.22
CA LYS A 229 15.21 -17.09 -15.35
C LYS A 229 14.97 -15.85 -16.20
N GLU A 230 14.30 -15.99 -17.35
CA GLU A 230 13.92 -14.86 -18.20
C GLU A 230 13.08 -13.82 -17.43
N ILE A 231 12.06 -14.28 -16.70
CA ILE A 231 11.20 -13.42 -15.89
C ILE A 231 12.02 -12.72 -14.79
N ALA A 232 12.91 -13.46 -14.10
CA ALA A 232 13.75 -12.92 -13.06
C ALA A 232 14.73 -11.86 -13.56
N LEU A 233 15.25 -12.02 -14.77
CA LEU A 233 16.15 -11.04 -15.40
C LEU A 233 15.40 -9.81 -15.90
N ALA A 234 14.21 -9.99 -16.47
CA ALA A 234 13.40 -8.90 -17.01
C ALA A 234 12.86 -7.98 -15.89
N HIS A 235 12.32 -8.57 -14.84
CA HIS A 235 11.58 -7.81 -13.82
C HIS A 235 12.35 -7.56 -12.51
N LYS A 236 13.47 -8.28 -12.30
CA LYS A 236 14.39 -8.06 -11.16
C LYS A 236 13.68 -7.97 -9.80
N ASP A 237 13.95 -6.87 -9.06
CA ASP A 237 13.44 -6.65 -7.70
C ASP A 237 11.94 -6.33 -7.65
N SER A 238 11.34 -5.91 -8.76
CA SER A 238 9.92 -5.59 -8.83
C SER A 238 9.01 -6.80 -8.58
N LEU A 239 9.50 -8.02 -8.79
CA LEU A 239 8.81 -9.27 -8.48
C LEU A 239 8.66 -9.54 -6.97
N PHE A 240 9.39 -8.82 -6.10
CA PHE A 240 9.50 -9.14 -4.68
C PHE A 240 9.01 -8.04 -3.76
N ASN A 241 8.25 -7.07 -4.27
CA ASN A 241 7.78 -5.96 -3.45
C ASN A 241 6.88 -6.43 -2.29
N TRP A 242 6.09 -7.48 -2.49
CA TRP A 242 5.26 -8.11 -1.47
C TRP A 242 5.97 -9.24 -0.70
N ASN A 243 7.19 -9.59 -1.07
CA ASN A 243 7.95 -10.60 -0.35
C ASN A 243 8.59 -10.02 0.91
N ILE A 244 8.24 -10.54 2.07
CA ILE A 244 8.78 -10.13 3.38
C ILE A 244 10.29 -10.40 3.46
N ARG A 245 10.79 -11.36 2.69
CA ARG A 245 12.21 -11.72 2.65
C ARG A 245 12.79 -11.45 1.28
N ARG A 246 13.87 -10.68 1.23
CA ARG A 246 14.74 -10.67 0.05
C ARG A 246 15.54 -11.97 -0.01
N PHE A 247 16.01 -12.28 -1.20
CA PHE A 247 16.94 -13.38 -1.42
C PHE A 247 18.10 -13.34 -0.41
N LEU A 248 18.14 -14.32 0.50
CA LEU A 248 19.22 -14.46 1.45
C LEU A 248 20.45 -15.01 0.71
N CYS A 249 21.60 -14.43 0.99
CA CYS A 249 22.86 -14.72 0.30
C CYS A 249 23.22 -16.19 0.09
N LYS A 250 24.10 -16.43 -0.90
CA LYS A 250 24.72 -17.73 -1.24
C LYS A 250 25.38 -18.49 -0.07
N LYS A 251 25.61 -17.85 1.06
CA LYS A 251 26.28 -18.44 2.23
C LYS A 251 25.35 -19.20 3.19
N GLY A 252 24.03 -19.24 2.95
CA GLY A 252 23.11 -20.05 3.75
C GLY A 252 23.07 -21.48 3.22
N GLU A 253 23.01 -22.48 4.12
CA GLU A 253 22.92 -23.92 3.79
C GLU A 253 21.83 -24.24 2.76
N VAL A 254 20.67 -23.56 2.84
CA VAL A 254 19.54 -23.73 1.90
C VAL A 254 19.91 -23.30 0.48
N ASN A 255 20.65 -22.22 0.32
CA ASN A 255 21.06 -21.73 -1.01
C ASN A 255 22.17 -22.60 -1.61
N ALA A 256 23.03 -23.18 -0.78
CA ALA A 256 24.04 -24.12 -1.23
C ALA A 256 23.39 -25.41 -1.78
N GLY A 257 22.40 -25.96 -1.08
CA GLY A 257 21.66 -27.14 -1.54
C GLY A 257 20.89 -26.90 -2.84
N LEU A 258 20.23 -25.74 -2.99
CA LEU A 258 19.55 -25.39 -4.24
C LEU A 258 20.51 -25.26 -5.42
N THR A 259 21.67 -24.64 -5.21
CA THR A 259 22.70 -24.48 -6.25
C THR A 259 23.29 -25.85 -6.62
N GLU A 260 23.56 -26.67 -5.64
CA GLU A 260 24.10 -28.03 -5.85
C GLU A 260 23.13 -28.87 -6.69
N THR A 261 21.83 -28.86 -6.36
CA THR A 261 20.80 -29.59 -7.13
C THR A 261 20.73 -29.09 -8.57
N LEU A 262 20.77 -27.76 -8.79
CA LEU A 262 20.75 -27.16 -10.13
C LEU A 262 21.98 -27.56 -10.98
N GLU A 263 23.14 -27.74 -10.34
CA GLU A 263 24.38 -28.11 -11.01
C GLU A 263 24.50 -29.61 -11.28
N LYS A 264 24.13 -30.43 -10.29
CA LYS A 264 24.38 -31.87 -10.35
C LYS A 264 23.19 -32.72 -10.79
N GLU A 265 21.97 -32.30 -10.39
CA GLU A 265 20.75 -33.11 -10.55
C GLU A 265 19.55 -32.24 -10.93
N PRO A 266 19.60 -31.44 -12.06
CA PRO A 266 18.56 -30.49 -12.40
C PRO A 266 17.18 -31.13 -12.56
N GLY A 267 17.07 -32.34 -13.06
CA GLY A 267 15.82 -33.10 -13.20
C GLY A 267 15.15 -33.44 -11.87
N ASN A 268 15.93 -33.50 -10.76
CA ASN A 268 15.40 -33.75 -9.42
C ASN A 268 14.95 -32.46 -8.70
N PHE A 269 15.16 -31.32 -9.28
CA PHE A 269 14.85 -30.01 -8.64
C PHE A 269 13.39 -29.90 -8.22
N PHE A 270 12.47 -30.44 -9.01
CA PHE A 270 11.03 -30.46 -8.70
C PHE A 270 10.73 -31.18 -7.37
N TYR A 271 11.43 -32.24 -7.06
CA TYR A 271 11.18 -33.06 -5.86
C TYR A 271 11.81 -32.47 -4.60
N TYR A 272 12.89 -31.72 -4.74
CA TYR A 272 13.65 -31.15 -3.60
C TYR A 272 13.27 -29.72 -3.29
N ASN A 273 12.40 -29.10 -4.11
CA ASN A 273 12.01 -27.70 -3.98
C ASN A 273 10.52 -27.54 -3.69
N ASN A 274 10.19 -26.70 -2.73
CA ASN A 274 8.79 -26.42 -2.35
C ASN A 274 8.04 -25.52 -3.36
N GLY A 275 8.66 -25.14 -4.47
CA GLY A 275 8.07 -24.29 -5.49
C GLY A 275 8.02 -22.81 -5.11
N ILE A 276 7.15 -22.10 -5.83
CA ILE A 276 6.96 -20.64 -5.70
C ILE A 276 5.50 -20.37 -5.39
N SER A 277 5.22 -19.54 -4.37
CA SER A 277 3.90 -18.96 -4.16
C SER A 277 3.90 -17.51 -4.60
N ALA A 278 2.95 -17.16 -5.45
CA ALA A 278 2.84 -15.85 -6.05
C ALA A 278 1.41 -15.29 -5.92
N LEU A 279 1.31 -13.98 -5.89
CA LEU A 279 0.07 -13.21 -5.94
C LEU A 279 0.08 -12.35 -7.21
N CYS A 280 -1.10 -11.98 -7.68
CA CYS A 280 -1.27 -11.06 -8.80
C CYS A 280 -2.58 -10.30 -8.65
N GLU A 281 -2.77 -9.26 -9.44
CA GLU A 281 -4.04 -8.51 -9.50
C GLU A 281 -5.10 -9.28 -10.29
N GLY A 282 -4.68 -10.02 -11.31
CA GLY A 282 -5.52 -10.89 -12.13
C GLY A 282 -4.68 -11.67 -13.13
N PHE A 283 -5.25 -12.71 -13.71
CA PHE A 283 -4.61 -13.46 -14.77
C PHE A 283 -5.63 -13.93 -15.83
N ASP A 284 -5.14 -14.13 -17.05
CA ASP A 284 -5.87 -14.73 -18.15
C ASP A 284 -5.13 -16.00 -18.62
N PHE A 285 -5.81 -17.14 -18.60
CA PHE A 285 -5.23 -18.42 -18.96
C PHE A 285 -5.81 -18.95 -20.28
N ASN A 286 -4.98 -18.96 -21.31
CA ASN A 286 -5.31 -19.57 -22.58
C ASN A 286 -4.95 -21.07 -22.58
N GLN A 287 -5.96 -21.92 -22.39
CA GLN A 287 -5.78 -23.38 -22.34
C GLN A 287 -5.23 -23.98 -23.64
N LYS A 288 -5.56 -23.39 -24.82
CA LYS A 288 -5.10 -23.92 -26.11
C LYS A 288 -3.60 -23.75 -26.31
N ASN A 289 -3.08 -22.58 -25.94
CA ASN A 289 -1.66 -22.24 -26.09
C ASN A 289 -0.86 -22.52 -24.82
N LYS A 290 -1.51 -22.88 -23.70
CA LYS A 290 -0.91 -23.04 -22.38
C LYS A 290 -0.14 -21.80 -21.93
N GLU A 291 -0.69 -20.64 -22.25
CA GLU A 291 -0.12 -19.35 -21.91
C GLU A 291 -0.94 -18.67 -20.82
N LEU A 292 -0.24 -18.17 -19.83
CA LEU A 292 -0.78 -17.42 -18.71
C LEU A 292 -0.29 -15.97 -18.81
N LYS A 293 -1.22 -15.01 -18.87
CA LYS A 293 -0.95 -13.58 -18.81
C LYS A 293 -1.28 -13.08 -17.41
N ILE A 294 -0.29 -12.57 -16.71
CA ILE A 294 -0.40 -12.24 -15.29
C ILE A 294 -0.18 -10.73 -15.10
N GLN A 295 -1.13 -10.06 -14.47
CA GLN A 295 -1.04 -8.64 -14.13
C GLN A 295 -0.43 -8.48 -12.73
N LYS A 296 0.57 -7.63 -12.61
CA LYS A 296 1.24 -7.27 -11.34
C LYS A 296 1.72 -8.47 -10.52
N LEU A 297 2.41 -9.39 -11.16
CA LEU A 297 2.97 -10.59 -10.52
C LEU A 297 3.88 -10.24 -9.33
N GLN A 298 3.61 -10.85 -8.16
CA GLN A 298 4.39 -10.70 -6.95
C GLN A 298 4.72 -12.06 -6.34
N ILE A 299 5.99 -12.34 -6.11
CA ILE A 299 6.45 -13.58 -5.50
C ILE A 299 6.51 -13.39 -3.98
N VAL A 300 5.66 -14.10 -3.25
CA VAL A 300 5.57 -14.01 -1.79
C VAL A 300 6.36 -15.11 -1.07
N ASN A 301 6.57 -16.24 -1.72
CA ASN A 301 7.46 -17.30 -1.24
C ASN A 301 8.23 -17.92 -2.41
N GLY A 302 9.44 -18.47 -2.17
CA GLY A 302 10.30 -19.03 -3.22
C GLY A 302 11.30 -18.02 -3.80
N ALA A 303 11.57 -16.88 -3.15
CA ALA A 303 12.57 -15.91 -3.59
C ALA A 303 13.98 -16.52 -3.71
N GLN A 304 14.32 -17.49 -2.83
CA GLN A 304 15.60 -18.21 -2.90
C GLN A 304 15.65 -19.14 -4.11
N THR A 305 14.55 -19.83 -4.40
CA THR A 305 14.39 -20.67 -5.58
C THR A 305 14.62 -19.87 -6.86
N LEU A 306 13.91 -18.74 -7.00
CA LEU A 306 14.07 -17.86 -8.17
C LEU A 306 15.47 -17.25 -8.25
N GLY A 307 16.06 -16.88 -7.11
CA GLY A 307 17.43 -16.36 -7.03
C GLY A 307 18.49 -17.39 -7.44
N ALA A 308 18.33 -18.64 -7.04
CA ALA A 308 19.22 -19.74 -7.46
C ALA A 308 19.11 -19.98 -8.97
N ILE A 309 17.89 -20.04 -9.51
CA ILE A 309 17.61 -20.20 -10.95
C ILE A 309 18.20 -19.04 -11.75
N LYS A 310 18.01 -17.80 -11.29
CA LYS A 310 18.55 -16.59 -11.94
C LYS A 310 20.06 -16.66 -12.12
N ASN A 311 20.77 -17.21 -11.13
CA ASN A 311 22.23 -17.30 -11.12
C ASN A 311 22.79 -18.60 -11.72
N ALA A 312 21.97 -19.60 -12.02
CA ALA A 312 22.39 -20.87 -12.59
C ALA A 312 22.79 -20.73 -14.07
N HIS A 313 23.65 -21.65 -14.56
CA HIS A 313 23.98 -21.73 -15.98
C HIS A 313 22.80 -22.22 -16.80
N ASN A 314 22.67 -21.75 -18.04
CA ASN A 314 21.49 -22.00 -18.90
C ASN A 314 21.34 -23.46 -19.32
N ASP A 315 22.45 -24.18 -19.48
CA ASP A 315 22.50 -25.48 -20.16
C ASP A 315 21.61 -26.53 -19.50
N LYS A 316 21.39 -26.42 -18.18
CA LYS A 316 20.62 -27.39 -17.41
C LYS A 316 19.22 -26.90 -17.00
N LEU A 317 18.93 -25.62 -17.18
CA LEU A 317 17.65 -25.04 -16.75
C LEU A 317 16.45 -25.53 -17.56
N SER A 318 16.66 -26.11 -18.75
CA SER A 318 15.61 -26.76 -19.53
C SER A 318 15.06 -28.03 -18.87
N GLU A 319 15.85 -28.72 -18.04
CA GLU A 319 15.45 -29.89 -17.27
C GLU A 319 14.79 -29.54 -15.94
N VAL A 320 14.97 -28.29 -15.46
CA VAL A 320 14.45 -27.82 -14.19
C VAL A 320 12.97 -27.52 -14.33
N LEU A 321 12.16 -28.17 -13.51
CA LEU A 321 10.74 -27.91 -13.35
C LEU A 321 10.46 -27.29 -11.97
N VAL A 322 9.58 -26.29 -11.91
CA VAL A 322 9.21 -25.62 -10.67
C VAL A 322 7.70 -25.51 -10.57
N LEU A 323 7.15 -25.92 -9.43
CA LEU A 323 5.75 -25.75 -9.11
C LEU A 323 5.49 -24.28 -8.76
N VAL A 324 4.46 -23.67 -9.34
CA VAL A 324 4.02 -22.31 -9.04
C VAL A 324 2.55 -22.34 -8.64
N LYS A 325 2.26 -21.76 -7.47
CA LYS A 325 0.90 -21.47 -7.03
C LYS A 325 0.66 -19.97 -7.16
N LEU A 326 -0.27 -19.58 -8.03
CA LEU A 326 -0.67 -18.21 -8.29
C LEU A 326 -2.08 -17.97 -7.77
N THR A 327 -2.27 -16.89 -7.01
CA THR A 327 -3.59 -16.48 -6.51
C THR A 327 -3.84 -15.04 -6.91
N ALA A 328 -4.98 -14.77 -7.55
CA ALA A 328 -5.41 -13.41 -7.87
C ALA A 328 -6.03 -12.76 -6.62
N VAL A 329 -5.62 -11.52 -6.36
CA VAL A 329 -6.09 -10.70 -5.25
C VAL A 329 -6.43 -9.33 -5.81
N LYS A 330 -7.72 -9.07 -6.02
CA LYS A 330 -8.20 -7.78 -6.52
C LYS A 330 -7.98 -6.68 -5.50
N HIS A 331 -7.84 -5.43 -5.94
CA HIS A 331 -7.52 -4.28 -5.09
C HIS A 331 -8.57 -3.92 -4.03
N ALA A 332 -9.68 -4.65 -3.91
CA ALA A 332 -10.70 -4.41 -2.89
C ALA A 332 -10.18 -4.69 -1.46
N SER A 333 -10.65 -3.91 -0.48
CA SER A 333 -10.19 -3.94 0.92
C SER A 333 -10.28 -5.34 1.57
N ARG A 334 -11.31 -6.12 1.23
CA ARG A 334 -11.50 -7.51 1.71
C ARG A 334 -10.40 -8.45 1.24
N GLU A 335 -9.87 -8.24 0.04
CA GLU A 335 -8.82 -9.08 -0.54
C GLU A 335 -7.41 -8.70 -0.04
N ARG A 336 -7.22 -7.47 0.47
CA ARG A 336 -5.95 -7.06 1.12
C ARG A 336 -5.67 -7.88 2.39
N GLY A 337 -6.69 -8.13 3.21
CA GLY A 337 -6.59 -9.01 4.38
C GLY A 337 -6.18 -10.43 4.02
N ILE A 338 -6.71 -10.96 2.89
CA ILE A 338 -6.35 -12.28 2.36
C ILE A 338 -4.91 -12.27 1.86
N ALA A 339 -4.49 -11.23 1.13
CA ALA A 339 -3.10 -11.10 0.69
C ALA A 339 -2.13 -11.07 1.88
N ALA A 340 -2.43 -10.29 2.92
CA ALA A 340 -1.64 -10.25 4.15
C ALA A 340 -1.60 -11.62 4.85
N GLY A 341 -2.74 -12.31 4.94
CA GLY A 341 -2.83 -13.67 5.47
C GLY A 341 -2.01 -14.67 4.68
N LEU A 342 -2.09 -14.65 3.35
CA LEU A 342 -1.30 -15.52 2.46
C LEU A 342 0.20 -15.24 2.58
N ILE A 343 0.58 -13.96 2.64
CA ILE A 343 1.98 -13.56 2.85
C ILE A 343 2.47 -14.05 4.21
N LYS A 344 1.69 -13.86 5.27
CA LYS A 344 2.02 -14.29 6.62
C LYS A 344 2.17 -15.81 6.70
N THR A 345 1.17 -16.58 6.27
CA THR A 345 1.18 -18.04 6.36
C THR A 345 2.25 -18.70 5.49
N ASN A 346 2.50 -18.21 4.29
CA ASN A 346 3.55 -18.76 3.42
C ASN A 346 4.97 -18.44 3.92
N ASN A 347 5.15 -17.47 4.80
CA ASN A 347 6.46 -17.07 5.33
C ASN A 347 6.72 -17.50 6.77
N THR A 348 5.76 -18.10 7.48
CA THR A 348 5.89 -18.53 8.89
C THR A 348 6.76 -19.76 9.10
N GLN A 349 7.16 -20.47 8.06
CA GLN A 349 8.01 -21.68 8.16
C GLN A 349 9.43 -21.44 8.74
N ASN A 350 9.83 -20.18 8.92
CA ASN A 350 11.07 -19.78 9.58
C ASN A 350 10.78 -18.61 10.53
N LYS A 351 11.51 -18.47 11.66
CA LYS A 351 11.35 -17.39 12.65
C LYS A 351 11.42 -16.01 11.98
N LEU A 352 10.28 -15.46 11.61
CA LEU A 352 10.13 -14.06 11.22
C LEU A 352 9.96 -13.21 12.49
N ARG A 353 10.56 -12.02 12.48
CA ARG A 353 10.30 -11.00 13.50
C ARG A 353 9.17 -10.10 13.03
N GLU A 354 8.41 -9.54 13.95
CA GLU A 354 7.29 -8.65 13.66
C GLU A 354 7.63 -7.50 12.69
N PRO A 355 8.79 -6.82 12.79
CA PRO A 355 9.21 -5.82 11.81
C PRO A 355 9.36 -6.35 10.38
N ASP A 356 9.62 -7.65 10.19
CA ASP A 356 9.74 -8.23 8.85
C ASP A 356 8.38 -8.20 8.12
N PHE A 357 7.25 -8.34 8.84
CA PHE A 357 5.91 -8.27 8.27
C PHE A 357 5.54 -6.86 7.82
N ARG A 358 5.99 -5.84 8.54
CA ARG A 358 5.78 -4.43 8.19
C ARG A 358 6.65 -3.96 7.00
N SER A 359 7.59 -4.77 6.54
CA SER A 359 8.46 -4.40 5.42
C SER A 359 7.71 -4.13 4.11
N ASN A 360 6.47 -4.62 4.00
CA ASN A 360 5.63 -4.43 2.82
C ASN A 360 4.65 -3.26 2.93
N ASP A 361 4.63 -2.54 4.06
CA ASP A 361 3.80 -1.36 4.22
C ASP A 361 4.16 -0.31 3.16
N LYS A 362 3.16 0.34 2.59
CA LYS A 362 3.34 1.36 1.56
C LYS A 362 4.29 2.48 1.99
N ILE A 363 4.23 2.87 3.27
CA ILE A 363 5.12 3.87 3.83
C ILE A 363 6.59 3.40 3.83
N GLN A 364 6.84 2.13 4.15
CA GLN A 364 8.18 1.55 4.15
C GLN A 364 8.73 1.46 2.71
N GLN A 365 7.90 1.10 1.75
CA GLN A 365 8.24 1.08 0.34
C GLN A 365 8.55 2.48 -0.19
N TRP A 366 7.74 3.47 0.18
CA TRP A 366 7.96 4.87 -0.16
C TRP A 366 9.26 5.42 0.45
N LEU A 367 9.52 5.16 1.73
CA LEU A 367 10.77 5.56 2.38
C LEU A 367 11.99 4.97 1.66
N GLU A 368 11.97 3.67 1.32
CA GLU A 368 13.07 3.05 0.56
C GLU A 368 13.30 3.76 -0.78
N LEU A 369 12.22 4.13 -1.47
CA LEU A 369 12.30 4.86 -2.73
C LEU A 369 12.86 6.27 -2.56
N GLN A 370 12.41 7.02 -1.53
CA GLN A 370 12.92 8.36 -1.24
C GLN A 370 14.41 8.33 -0.92
N PHE A 371 14.85 7.39 -0.07
CA PHE A 371 16.28 7.26 0.25
C PHE A 371 17.13 6.84 -0.95
N LYS A 372 16.61 6.02 -1.87
CA LYS A 372 17.30 5.68 -3.13
C LYS A 372 17.47 6.88 -4.06
N ASN A 373 16.48 7.79 -4.06
CA ASN A 373 16.45 8.94 -4.95
C ASN A 373 17.08 10.19 -4.36
N THR A 374 17.40 10.20 -3.05
CA THR A 374 18.00 11.35 -2.38
C THR A 374 19.51 11.32 -2.59
N LYS A 375 20.05 12.34 -3.25
CA LYS A 375 21.50 12.54 -3.33
C LYS A 375 22.01 13.15 -2.02
N PRO A 376 23.07 12.60 -1.40
CA PRO A 376 23.65 13.17 -0.19
C PRO A 376 24.10 14.63 -0.46
N ARG A 377 23.71 15.55 0.41
CA ARG A 377 24.27 16.90 0.44
C ARG A 377 25.47 16.88 1.39
N GLY A 378 26.69 16.96 0.84
CA GLY A 378 27.93 17.04 1.63
C GLY A 378 28.58 15.68 1.94
N GLU A 379 29.82 15.74 2.43
CA GLU A 379 30.76 14.61 2.57
C GLU A 379 30.49 13.59 3.68
N LEU A 380 29.40 13.66 4.42
CA LEU A 380 29.24 12.86 5.64
C LEU A 380 27.93 12.07 5.65
N ILE A 381 28.06 10.75 5.62
CA ILE A 381 27.09 9.71 5.93
C ILE A 381 26.16 9.37 4.75
N GLN A 382 26.48 8.29 4.04
CA GLN A 382 25.53 7.57 3.20
C GLN A 382 24.51 6.84 4.10
N ILE A 383 23.33 7.42 4.28
CA ILE A 383 22.22 6.75 4.98
C ILE A 383 21.53 5.83 3.98
N ALA A 384 21.63 4.52 4.18
CA ALA A 384 20.91 3.52 3.42
C ALA A 384 19.68 3.08 4.23
N TYR A 385 18.48 3.29 3.69
CA TYR A 385 17.26 2.75 4.27
C TYR A 385 16.98 1.35 3.73
N GLY A 386 16.86 0.37 4.61
CA GLY A 386 16.56 -1.01 4.26
C GLY A 386 15.30 -1.49 4.97
N ARG A 387 14.16 -1.50 4.28
CA ARG A 387 12.88 -2.02 4.80
C ARG A 387 12.86 -3.55 4.95
N LYS A 388 13.72 -4.26 4.26
CA LYS A 388 13.86 -5.71 4.32
C LYS A 388 15.25 -6.07 4.84
N ARG A 389 15.41 -7.26 5.42
CA ARG A 389 16.73 -7.73 5.84
C ARG A 389 17.71 -7.62 4.67
N PRO A 390 18.93 -7.11 4.91
CA PRO A 390 19.87 -6.84 3.85
C PRO A 390 20.21 -8.10 3.06
N SER A 391 20.20 -7.98 1.74
CA SER A 391 20.89 -8.91 0.86
C SER A 391 22.40 -8.66 0.99
N CYS A 392 23.22 -9.69 0.75
CA CYS A 392 24.67 -9.67 0.98
C CYS A 392 25.49 -8.59 0.30
N ASN A 393 24.89 -7.78 -0.55
CA ASN A 393 25.59 -6.74 -1.30
C ASN A 393 25.61 -5.36 -0.61
N VAL A 394 25.03 -5.24 0.57
CA VAL A 394 25.28 -4.04 1.39
C VAL A 394 26.63 -4.25 2.06
N ARG A 395 27.69 -3.82 1.40
CA ARG A 395 28.98 -3.60 2.07
C ARG A 395 28.70 -2.60 3.18
N SER A 396 28.81 -3.05 4.43
CA SER A 396 29.07 -2.14 5.54
C SER A 396 30.40 -1.48 5.22
N THR A 397 30.38 -0.27 4.70
CA THR A 397 31.54 0.62 4.80
C THR A 397 31.56 1.05 6.27
N SER A 398 32.13 0.16 7.12
CA SER A 398 32.69 0.59 8.38
C SER A 398 33.91 1.44 8.04
N ALA A 399 33.83 2.71 8.42
CA ALA A 399 34.99 3.56 8.55
C ALA A 399 35.92 3.03 9.64
#